data_24ff2ad8bf817b9e672a4378eb529e91
#
_entry.id   24ff2ad8bf817b9e672a4378eb529e91
#
_cell.length_a   1.000
_cell.length_b   1.000
_cell.length_c   1.000
_cell.angle_alpha   90.00
_cell.angle_beta   90.00
_cell.angle_gamma   90.00
#
_symmetry.space_group_name_H-M   'P 1'
#
loop_
_entity.id
_entity.type
_entity.pdbx_description
1 polymer ?
#
loop_
_entity_poly.entity_id
_entity_poly.type
_entity_poly.pdbx_seq_one_letter_code
_entity_poly.pdbx_strand_id
1 'polypeptide(L)'
;MTTLVIGANGQIGKQFCELAQQAGEPIKAMIRDESQAEWFSERQIPIIVADLEGEFEHAFEDCDQVIFTAGSGPHTGPDKTLIIDLYGAIRAADIASEKGLDRYIMVSAIRAEHPLEAPEKMRPYMAAKFAADSHLRFAKVPHVILKPGPLTNEEATHGFAGTMEASPEQSITRADVAHALLHVVKTPTLKDKEFTLLNGKERISDLVR
;
A
#
# COMPACT_ATOMS: atom_id res chain seq x y z
N MET A 1 -7.43 4.85 -15.86
CA MET A 1 -7.72 5.11 -14.43
C MET A 1 -6.46 5.66 -13.80
N THR A 2 -6.51 6.91 -13.33
CA THR A 2 -5.36 7.54 -12.67
C THR A 2 -5.28 7.07 -11.22
N THR A 3 -4.11 6.59 -10.79
CA THR A 3 -3.87 6.07 -9.44
C THR A 3 -3.09 7.07 -8.60
N LEU A 4 -3.69 7.59 -7.52
CA LEU A 4 -2.94 8.32 -6.49
C LEU A 4 -2.08 7.32 -5.69
N VAL A 5 -0.81 7.62 -5.50
CA VAL A 5 0.11 6.77 -4.70
C VAL A 5 0.51 7.52 -3.44
N ILE A 6 -0.14 7.21 -2.32
CA ILE A 6 0.21 7.73 -1.00
C ILE A 6 1.34 6.86 -0.42
N GLY A 7 2.45 7.50 -0.03
CA GLY A 7 3.68 6.80 0.36
C GLY A 7 4.60 6.50 -0.82
N ALA A 8 4.45 7.24 -1.93
CA ALA A 8 5.22 7.05 -3.16
C ALA A 8 6.74 7.09 -2.95
N ASN A 9 7.25 7.91 -2.03
CA ASN A 9 8.69 8.01 -1.74
C ASN A 9 9.24 6.85 -0.87
N GLY A 10 8.36 5.97 -0.37
CA GLY A 10 8.75 4.74 0.34
C GLY A 10 9.35 3.69 -0.60
N GLN A 11 9.99 2.65 -0.01
CA GLN A 11 10.67 1.62 -0.81
C GLN A 11 9.70 0.86 -1.74
N ILE A 12 8.52 0.47 -1.28
CA ILE A 12 7.50 -0.18 -2.11
C ILE A 12 6.91 0.84 -3.09
N GLY A 13 6.60 2.06 -2.62
CA GLY A 13 6.00 3.11 -3.42
C GLY A 13 6.85 3.49 -4.63
N LYS A 14 8.17 3.70 -4.46
CA LYS A 14 9.09 3.98 -5.58
C LYS A 14 9.12 2.85 -6.61
N GLN A 15 9.26 1.60 -6.15
CA GLN A 15 9.29 0.44 -7.04
C GLN A 15 7.96 0.29 -7.80
N PHE A 16 6.83 0.48 -7.13
CA PHE A 16 5.53 0.47 -7.79
C PHE A 16 5.42 1.61 -8.82
N CYS A 17 5.80 2.83 -8.48
CA CYS A 17 5.73 3.97 -9.39
C CYS A 17 6.57 3.74 -10.66
N GLU A 18 7.77 3.18 -10.52
CA GLU A 18 8.63 2.85 -11.66
C GLU A 18 8.00 1.76 -12.55
N LEU A 19 7.49 0.68 -11.95
CA LEU A 19 6.79 -0.39 -12.67
C LEU A 19 5.53 0.12 -13.38
N ALA A 20 4.73 0.95 -12.73
CA ALA A 20 3.52 1.52 -13.31
C ALA A 20 3.85 2.43 -14.50
N GLN A 21 4.86 3.30 -14.36
CA GLN A 21 5.33 4.15 -15.44
C GLN A 21 5.80 3.33 -16.65
N GLN A 22 6.59 2.28 -16.43
CA GLN A 22 7.05 1.39 -17.49
C GLN A 22 5.91 0.62 -18.16
N ALA A 23 4.85 0.30 -17.41
CA ALA A 23 3.65 -0.37 -17.91
C ALA A 23 2.64 0.59 -18.58
N GLY A 24 2.88 1.91 -18.58
CA GLY A 24 1.98 2.92 -19.12
C GLY A 24 0.70 3.13 -18.28
N GLU A 25 0.72 2.73 -17.00
CA GLU A 25 -0.41 2.97 -16.10
C GLU A 25 -0.35 4.40 -15.55
N PRO A 26 -1.41 5.20 -15.68
CA PRO A 26 -1.42 6.57 -15.19
C PRO A 26 -1.35 6.62 -13.66
N ILE A 27 -0.35 7.29 -13.13
CA ILE A 27 -0.15 7.46 -11.68
C ILE A 27 0.11 8.93 -11.33
N LYS A 28 -0.18 9.30 -10.09
CA LYS A 28 0.20 10.55 -9.44
C LYS A 28 0.86 10.21 -8.10
N ALA A 29 2.13 10.52 -7.96
CA ALA A 29 2.90 10.22 -6.76
C ALA A 29 2.72 11.33 -5.71
N MET A 30 2.12 11.00 -4.55
CA MET A 30 2.07 11.93 -3.42
C MET A 30 3.39 11.88 -2.66
N ILE A 31 4.07 13.02 -2.63
CA ILE A 31 5.32 13.23 -1.89
C ILE A 31 5.08 14.27 -0.78
N ARG A 32 5.80 14.12 0.34
CA ARG A 32 5.64 14.99 1.50
C ARG A 32 6.37 16.33 1.35
N ASP A 33 7.46 16.35 0.61
CA ASP A 33 8.37 17.48 0.52
C ASP A 33 8.94 17.57 -0.90
N GLU A 34 9.11 18.79 -1.41
CA GLU A 34 9.66 19.04 -2.75
C GLU A 34 11.08 18.47 -2.94
N SER A 35 11.87 18.35 -1.88
CA SER A 35 13.19 17.70 -1.94
C SER A 35 13.14 16.24 -2.40
N GLN A 36 11.96 15.61 -2.38
CA GLN A 36 11.74 14.25 -2.86
C GLN A 36 11.44 14.19 -4.36
N ALA A 37 11.23 15.34 -5.03
CA ALA A 37 10.72 15.42 -6.40
C ALA A 37 11.71 14.94 -7.48
N GLU A 38 13.00 15.10 -7.27
CA GLU A 38 14.04 14.82 -8.27
C GLU A 38 13.93 13.41 -8.84
N TRP A 39 13.85 12.41 -7.97
CA TRP A 39 13.74 11.00 -8.39
C TRP A 39 12.53 10.71 -9.29
N PHE A 40 11.38 11.35 -9.02
CA PHE A 40 10.16 11.22 -9.81
C PHE A 40 10.25 11.98 -11.13
N SER A 41 10.83 13.17 -11.11
CA SER A 41 11.01 14.02 -12.30
C SER A 41 11.90 13.36 -13.35
N GLU A 42 13.01 12.74 -12.93
CA GLU A 42 13.90 11.97 -13.81
C GLU A 42 13.17 10.84 -14.55
N ARG A 43 12.10 10.30 -13.95
CA ARG A 43 11.28 9.21 -14.48
C ARG A 43 9.98 9.69 -15.13
N GLN A 44 9.80 11.01 -15.24
CA GLN A 44 8.59 11.63 -15.80
C GLN A 44 7.31 11.17 -15.09
N ILE A 45 7.38 10.93 -13.77
CA ILE A 45 6.25 10.55 -12.94
C ILE A 45 5.61 11.82 -12.36
N PRO A 46 4.31 12.09 -12.63
CA PRO A 46 3.61 13.23 -12.05
C PRO A 46 3.59 13.17 -10.52
N ILE A 47 3.86 14.32 -9.88
CA ILE A 47 3.85 14.43 -8.43
C ILE A 47 2.78 15.39 -7.92
N ILE A 48 2.40 15.22 -6.68
CA ILE A 48 1.65 16.18 -5.87
C ILE A 48 2.30 16.27 -4.47
N VAL A 49 2.52 17.49 -4.00
CA VAL A 49 3.08 17.71 -2.66
C VAL A 49 1.94 17.78 -1.66
N ALA A 50 1.91 16.84 -0.72
CA ALA A 50 0.93 16.78 0.35
C ALA A 50 1.45 15.91 1.51
N ASP A 51 1.10 16.29 2.75
CA ASP A 51 1.52 15.59 3.96
C ASP A 51 0.31 14.98 4.70
N LEU A 52 0.41 13.72 5.09
CA LEU A 52 -0.62 13.04 5.90
C LEU A 52 -0.85 13.69 7.27
N GLU A 53 0.13 14.44 7.78
CA GLU A 53 0.00 15.22 9.01
C GLU A 53 -0.66 16.59 8.79
N GLY A 54 -0.90 16.99 7.54
CA GLY A 54 -1.55 18.24 7.14
C GLY A 54 -2.81 18.02 6.32
N GLU A 55 -3.08 18.97 5.42
CA GLU A 55 -4.17 18.89 4.46
C GLU A 55 -3.66 18.19 3.18
N PHE A 56 -4.32 17.10 2.78
CA PHE A 56 -3.94 16.32 1.61
C PHE A 56 -5.11 15.92 0.71
N GLU A 57 -6.32 16.44 0.96
CA GLU A 57 -7.49 16.14 0.16
C GLU A 57 -7.33 16.53 -1.32
N HIS A 58 -6.63 17.63 -1.59
CA HIS A 58 -6.33 18.10 -2.95
C HIS A 58 -5.52 17.10 -3.78
N ALA A 59 -4.79 16.17 -3.13
CA ALA A 59 -4.03 15.14 -3.83
C ALA A 59 -4.93 14.15 -4.60
N PHE A 60 -6.18 14.00 -4.18
CA PHE A 60 -7.15 13.09 -4.81
C PHE A 60 -7.81 13.64 -6.07
N GLU A 61 -7.61 14.93 -6.40
CA GLU A 61 -8.18 15.53 -7.59
C GLU A 61 -7.69 14.81 -8.85
N ASP A 62 -8.60 14.55 -9.80
CA ASP A 62 -8.35 13.83 -11.06
C ASP A 62 -7.80 12.40 -10.88
N CYS A 63 -8.08 11.78 -9.74
CA CYS A 63 -7.72 10.38 -9.47
C CYS A 63 -8.97 9.51 -9.39
N ASP A 64 -8.88 8.32 -10.00
CA ASP A 64 -9.96 7.32 -10.00
C ASP A 64 -9.82 6.31 -8.86
N GLN A 65 -8.58 6.05 -8.42
CA GLN A 65 -8.27 5.12 -7.34
C GLN A 65 -7.06 5.58 -6.54
N VAL A 66 -6.87 5.00 -5.36
CA VAL A 66 -5.75 5.31 -4.48
C VAL A 66 -5.05 4.04 -4.00
N ILE A 67 -3.72 4.09 -3.96
CA ILE A 67 -2.87 3.12 -3.26
C ILE A 67 -2.32 3.79 -2.00
N PHE A 68 -2.49 3.12 -0.86
CA PHE A 68 -1.90 3.53 0.41
C PHE A 68 -0.77 2.58 0.80
N THR A 69 0.47 3.03 0.62
CA THR A 69 1.70 2.32 1.00
C THR A 69 2.48 3.09 2.07
N ALA A 70 1.91 4.18 2.59
CA ALA A 70 2.58 4.96 3.62
C ALA A 70 2.69 4.18 4.93
N GLY A 71 3.76 4.42 5.64
CA GLY A 71 4.02 3.96 6.98
C GLY A 71 5.07 4.84 7.63
N SER A 72 5.02 4.95 8.93
CA SER A 72 5.91 5.80 9.72
C SER A 72 7.38 5.38 9.64
N GLY A 73 7.62 4.10 9.33
CA GLY A 73 8.96 3.54 9.20
C GLY A 73 9.56 3.05 10.53
N PRO A 74 10.67 2.27 10.47
CA PRO A 74 11.21 1.58 11.64
C PRO A 74 11.96 2.48 12.62
N HIS A 75 12.23 3.73 12.26
CA HIS A 75 13.03 4.69 13.05
C HIS A 75 12.16 5.73 13.79
N THR A 76 10.83 5.59 13.74
CA THR A 76 9.87 6.48 14.42
C THR A 76 9.23 5.78 15.61
N GLY A 77 8.62 6.57 16.50
CA GLY A 77 7.91 6.06 17.65
C GLY A 77 6.46 5.64 17.35
N PRO A 78 5.77 5.05 18.35
CA PRO A 78 4.37 4.66 18.24
C PRO A 78 3.42 5.85 17.95
N ASP A 79 3.80 7.07 18.32
CA ASP A 79 3.10 8.31 18.01
C ASP A 79 2.96 8.50 16.49
N LYS A 80 4.05 8.33 15.73
CA LYS A 80 4.00 8.41 14.26
C LYS A 80 3.25 7.24 13.64
N THR A 81 3.32 6.06 14.25
CA THR A 81 2.51 4.92 13.83
C THR A 81 1.01 5.25 13.92
N LEU A 82 0.57 5.87 15.02
CA LEU A 82 -0.82 6.28 15.18
C LEU A 82 -1.25 7.36 14.17
N ILE A 83 -0.37 8.32 13.88
CA ILE A 83 -0.70 9.42 12.97
C ILE A 83 -0.64 9.00 11.51
N ILE A 84 0.38 8.24 11.09
CA ILE A 84 0.59 7.91 9.69
C ILE A 84 -0.11 6.59 9.31
N ASP A 85 0.22 5.49 10.04
CA ASP A 85 -0.26 4.15 9.66
C ASP A 85 -1.74 3.94 9.98
N LEU A 86 -2.27 4.62 10.99
CA LEU A 86 -3.68 4.53 11.38
C LEU A 86 -4.48 5.74 10.88
N TYR A 87 -4.27 6.93 11.48
CA TYR A 87 -5.13 8.09 11.23
C TYR A 87 -5.02 8.60 9.78
N GLY A 88 -3.81 8.63 9.22
CA GLY A 88 -3.59 8.96 7.81
C GLY A 88 -4.30 7.99 6.87
N ALA A 89 -4.27 6.69 7.17
CA ALA A 89 -4.97 5.67 6.38
C ALA A 89 -6.50 5.82 6.47
N ILE A 90 -7.03 6.11 7.66
CA ILE A 90 -8.46 6.35 7.88
C ILE A 90 -8.91 7.58 7.09
N ARG A 91 -8.24 8.73 7.25
CA ARG A 91 -8.57 9.96 6.50
C ARG A 91 -8.53 9.73 4.98
N ALA A 92 -7.52 9.01 4.49
CA ALA A 92 -7.41 8.70 3.07
C ALA A 92 -8.59 7.83 2.58
N ALA A 93 -9.06 6.88 3.39
CA ALA A 93 -10.23 6.05 3.06
C ALA A 93 -11.53 6.87 3.06
N ASP A 94 -11.69 7.78 4.03
CA ASP A 94 -12.85 8.67 4.12
C ASP A 94 -12.90 9.61 2.90
N ILE A 95 -11.78 10.27 2.55
CA ILE A 95 -11.68 11.13 1.36
C ILE A 95 -12.00 10.33 0.09
N ALA A 96 -11.44 9.13 -0.06
CA ALA A 96 -11.71 8.27 -1.21
C ALA A 96 -13.21 7.91 -1.32
N SER A 97 -13.85 7.64 -0.17
CA SER A 97 -15.29 7.36 -0.09
C SER A 97 -16.14 8.59 -0.43
N GLU A 98 -15.81 9.75 0.11
CA GLU A 98 -16.53 11.02 -0.10
C GLU A 98 -16.43 11.49 -1.56
N LYS A 99 -15.27 11.33 -2.17
CA LYS A 99 -15.04 11.65 -3.58
C LYS A 99 -15.56 10.58 -4.55
N GLY A 100 -16.02 9.43 -4.03
CA GLY A 100 -16.57 8.34 -4.83
C GLY A 100 -15.53 7.66 -5.72
N LEU A 101 -14.31 7.47 -5.24
CA LEU A 101 -13.27 6.76 -5.98
C LEU A 101 -13.70 5.32 -6.28
N ASP A 102 -13.27 4.81 -7.42
CA ASP A 102 -13.58 3.45 -7.85
C ASP A 102 -12.99 2.38 -6.96
N ARG A 103 -11.85 2.68 -6.28
CA ARG A 103 -11.16 1.71 -5.45
C ARG A 103 -10.09 2.32 -4.52
N TYR A 104 -9.96 1.74 -3.32
CA TYR A 104 -8.87 1.97 -2.37
C TYR A 104 -8.02 0.69 -2.22
N ILE A 105 -6.73 0.77 -2.44
CA ILE A 105 -5.79 -0.34 -2.35
C ILE A 105 -4.85 -0.10 -1.15
N MET A 106 -4.94 -0.96 -0.13
CA MET A 106 -4.18 -0.86 1.11
C MET A 106 -3.03 -1.87 1.14
N VAL A 107 -1.84 -1.41 1.47
CA VAL A 107 -0.76 -2.30 1.93
C VAL A 107 -0.80 -2.36 3.45
N SER A 108 -1.32 -3.46 3.96
CA SER A 108 -1.43 -3.78 5.39
C SER A 108 -0.28 -4.68 5.85
N ALA A 109 -0.53 -5.60 6.76
CA ALA A 109 0.43 -6.59 7.25
C ALA A 109 -0.26 -7.93 7.55
N ILE A 110 0.43 -9.04 7.31
CA ILE A 110 -0.04 -10.36 7.72
C ILE A 110 -0.27 -10.39 9.24
N ARG A 111 -1.33 -11.07 9.69
CA ARG A 111 -1.71 -11.19 11.11
C ARG A 111 -1.99 -9.87 11.83
N ALA A 112 -2.31 -8.80 11.11
CA ALA A 112 -2.72 -7.54 11.73
C ALA A 112 -3.92 -7.73 12.68
N GLU A 113 -4.80 -8.70 12.41
CA GLU A 113 -5.96 -9.06 13.24
C GLU A 113 -5.61 -9.71 14.60
N HIS A 114 -4.35 -10.09 14.80
CA HIS A 114 -3.85 -10.68 16.04
C HIS A 114 -2.67 -9.90 16.66
N PRO A 115 -2.84 -8.60 16.98
CA PRO A 115 -1.74 -7.73 17.36
C PRO A 115 -1.01 -8.19 18.64
N LEU A 116 -1.69 -8.89 19.54
CA LEU A 116 -1.09 -9.38 20.78
C LEU A 116 -0.15 -10.59 20.57
N GLU A 117 -0.28 -11.29 19.44
CA GLU A 117 0.63 -12.40 19.06
C GLU A 117 1.95 -11.88 18.46
N ALA A 118 1.99 -10.62 18.05
CA ALA A 118 3.19 -10.00 17.52
C ALA A 118 4.23 -9.72 18.63
N PRO A 119 5.52 -9.64 18.28
CA PRO A 119 6.56 -9.17 19.20
C PRO A 119 6.15 -7.81 19.80
N GLU A 120 6.45 -7.61 21.08
CA GLU A 120 5.96 -6.46 21.87
C GLU A 120 6.18 -5.11 21.17
N LYS A 121 7.36 -4.92 20.57
CA LYS A 121 7.70 -3.68 19.83
C LYS A 121 6.83 -3.47 18.58
N MET A 122 6.27 -4.52 18.00
CA MET A 122 5.44 -4.48 16.80
C MET A 122 3.94 -4.35 17.12
N ARG A 123 3.52 -4.57 18.36
CA ARG A 123 2.10 -4.53 18.75
C ARG A 123 1.41 -3.22 18.41
N PRO A 124 1.99 -2.02 18.67
CA PRO A 124 1.37 -0.76 18.28
C PRO A 124 1.14 -0.65 16.77
N TYR A 125 2.13 -1.07 15.96
CA TYR A 125 2.03 -1.10 14.51
C TYR A 125 0.94 -2.06 14.02
N MET A 126 0.92 -3.30 14.55
CA MET A 126 -0.10 -4.28 14.16
C MET A 126 -1.51 -3.83 14.57
N ALA A 127 -1.66 -3.22 15.75
CA ALA A 127 -2.94 -2.65 16.17
C ALA A 127 -3.39 -1.49 15.27
N ALA A 128 -2.46 -0.63 14.84
CA ALA A 128 -2.73 0.45 13.91
C ALA A 128 -3.21 -0.08 12.55
N LYS A 129 -2.52 -1.10 12.00
CA LYS A 129 -2.90 -1.75 10.73
C LYS A 129 -4.26 -2.45 10.85
N PHE A 130 -4.50 -3.18 11.94
CA PHE A 130 -5.81 -3.80 12.21
C PHE A 130 -6.95 -2.78 12.23
N ALA A 131 -6.75 -1.65 12.92
CA ALA A 131 -7.78 -0.63 13.03
C ALA A 131 -8.02 0.08 11.68
N ALA A 132 -6.96 0.36 10.90
CA ALA A 132 -7.07 0.93 9.56
C ALA A 132 -7.80 -0.03 8.60
N ASP A 133 -7.44 -1.33 8.58
CA ASP A 133 -8.11 -2.35 7.79
C ASP A 133 -9.59 -2.47 8.17
N SER A 134 -9.88 -2.44 9.50
CA SER A 134 -11.26 -2.52 10.01
C SER A 134 -12.09 -1.32 9.56
N HIS A 135 -11.52 -0.11 9.62
CA HIS A 135 -12.19 1.09 9.12
C HIS A 135 -12.48 0.98 7.61
N LEU A 136 -11.49 0.56 6.82
CA LEU A 136 -11.63 0.43 5.38
C LEU A 136 -12.72 -0.55 4.96
N ARG A 137 -12.90 -1.67 5.69
CA ARG A 137 -14.00 -2.64 5.44
C ARG A 137 -15.39 -2.03 5.60
N PHE A 138 -15.53 -1.01 6.43
CA PHE A 138 -16.81 -0.30 6.63
C PHE A 138 -16.93 0.98 5.81
N ALA A 139 -15.84 1.44 5.19
CA ALA A 139 -15.86 2.59 4.29
C ALA A 139 -16.69 2.27 3.03
N LYS A 140 -17.31 3.29 2.45
CA LYS A 140 -18.16 3.14 1.25
C LYS A 140 -17.36 3.11 -0.06
N VAL A 141 -16.06 2.92 -0.01
CA VAL A 141 -15.19 2.77 -1.17
C VAL A 141 -14.86 1.30 -1.37
N PRO A 142 -15.02 0.75 -2.61
CA PRO A 142 -14.54 -0.60 -2.90
C PRO A 142 -13.05 -0.73 -2.62
N HIS A 143 -12.62 -1.85 -2.04
CA HIS A 143 -11.24 -1.93 -1.57
C HIS A 143 -10.53 -3.24 -1.92
N VAL A 144 -9.19 -3.18 -1.90
CA VAL A 144 -8.32 -4.36 -1.90
C VAL A 144 -7.28 -4.17 -0.78
N ILE A 145 -7.17 -5.16 0.11
CA ILE A 145 -6.17 -5.15 1.19
C ILE A 145 -5.13 -6.22 0.89
N LEU A 146 -3.89 -5.79 0.66
CA LEU A 146 -2.74 -6.67 0.52
C LEU A 146 -2.03 -6.79 1.87
N LYS A 147 -1.86 -8.01 2.37
CA LYS A 147 -1.27 -8.32 3.67
C LYS A 147 0.07 -9.03 3.49
N PRO A 148 1.16 -8.29 3.24
CA PRO A 148 2.47 -8.88 3.10
C PRO A 148 3.00 -9.45 4.42
N GLY A 149 3.81 -10.51 4.32
CA GLY A 149 4.66 -10.99 5.40
C GLY A 149 5.83 -10.04 5.68
N PRO A 150 6.80 -10.45 6.51
CA PRO A 150 8.04 -9.72 6.74
C PRO A 150 8.71 -9.34 5.42
N LEU A 151 9.01 -8.04 5.27
CA LEU A 151 9.50 -7.47 4.01
C LEU A 151 11.02 -7.56 3.92
N THR A 152 11.52 -8.05 2.78
CA THR A 152 12.95 -8.10 2.46
C THR A 152 13.32 -7.16 1.31
N ASN A 153 14.61 -6.96 1.05
CA ASN A 153 15.12 -6.05 0.00
C ASN A 153 15.79 -6.81 -1.16
N GLU A 154 15.64 -8.12 -1.21
CA GLU A 154 16.13 -8.92 -2.33
C GLU A 154 15.36 -8.58 -3.62
N GLU A 155 15.86 -9.07 -4.74
CA GLU A 155 15.22 -8.98 -6.04
C GLU A 155 13.86 -9.70 -6.04
N ALA A 156 12.99 -9.33 -6.97
CA ALA A 156 11.70 -9.97 -7.13
C ALA A 156 11.86 -11.46 -7.48
N THR A 157 11.12 -12.30 -6.80
CA THR A 157 11.07 -13.75 -7.10
C THR A 157 9.99 -14.09 -8.12
N HIS A 158 8.98 -13.20 -8.27
CA HIS A 158 7.76 -13.40 -9.05
C HIS A 158 6.96 -14.65 -8.66
N GLY A 159 7.28 -15.24 -7.51
CA GLY A 159 6.61 -16.39 -6.92
C GLY A 159 5.88 -15.99 -5.65
N PHE A 160 4.60 -16.37 -5.54
CA PHE A 160 3.72 -15.96 -4.45
C PHE A 160 3.12 -17.15 -3.71
N ALA A 161 2.69 -16.91 -2.47
CA ALA A 161 1.87 -17.83 -1.68
C ALA A 161 0.86 -17.04 -0.85
N GLY A 162 -0.35 -17.60 -0.72
CA GLY A 162 -1.46 -16.98 0.04
C GLY A 162 -1.58 -17.48 1.47
N THR A 163 -0.81 -18.51 1.86
CA THR A 163 -0.82 -19.07 3.20
C THR A 163 0.59 -19.34 3.70
N MET A 164 0.77 -19.38 5.02
CA MET A 164 2.07 -19.63 5.64
C MET A 164 2.58 -21.06 5.39
N GLU A 165 1.67 -22.02 5.22
CA GLU A 165 2.02 -23.41 4.90
C GLU A 165 2.58 -23.54 3.48
N ALA A 166 2.13 -22.71 2.57
CA ALA A 166 2.59 -22.68 1.17
C ALA A 166 3.87 -21.87 0.97
N SER A 167 4.32 -21.11 2.00
CA SER A 167 5.51 -20.28 1.94
C SER A 167 6.61 -20.81 2.86
N PRO A 168 7.72 -21.31 2.31
CA PRO A 168 8.84 -21.81 3.15
C PRO A 168 9.55 -20.71 3.94
N GLU A 169 9.55 -19.46 3.44
CA GLU A 169 10.29 -18.35 4.03
C GLU A 169 9.44 -17.42 4.89
N GLN A 170 8.11 -17.50 4.75
CA GLN A 170 7.14 -16.65 5.43
C GLN A 170 7.41 -15.13 5.28
N SER A 171 8.19 -14.75 4.30
CA SER A 171 8.55 -13.37 3.94
C SER A 171 8.12 -13.05 2.52
N ILE A 172 8.30 -11.79 2.11
CA ILE A 172 8.11 -11.37 0.71
C ILE A 172 9.05 -10.20 0.40
N THR A 173 9.53 -10.11 -0.84
CA THR A 173 10.34 -8.97 -1.24
C THR A 173 9.46 -7.73 -1.46
N ARG A 174 10.01 -6.54 -1.20
CA ARG A 174 9.30 -5.29 -1.55
C ARG A 174 9.03 -5.17 -3.04
N ALA A 175 9.91 -5.75 -3.84
CA ALA A 175 9.74 -5.80 -5.28
C ALA A 175 8.53 -6.66 -5.68
N ASP A 176 8.33 -7.83 -5.05
CA ASP A 176 7.14 -8.66 -5.30
C ASP A 176 5.84 -7.97 -4.83
N VAL A 177 5.87 -7.23 -3.71
CA VAL A 177 4.71 -6.42 -3.30
C VAL A 177 4.39 -5.33 -4.33
N ALA A 178 5.40 -4.67 -4.91
CA ALA A 178 5.20 -3.69 -5.98
C ALA A 178 4.61 -4.34 -7.24
N HIS A 179 5.05 -5.54 -7.62
CA HIS A 179 4.44 -6.31 -8.71
C HIS A 179 3.00 -6.72 -8.42
N ALA A 180 2.69 -7.10 -7.16
CA ALA A 180 1.32 -7.40 -6.75
C ALA A 180 0.42 -6.16 -6.85
N LEU A 181 0.89 -4.99 -6.44
CA LEU A 181 0.17 -3.72 -6.61
C LEU A 181 -0.09 -3.42 -8.08
N LEU A 182 0.89 -3.60 -8.96
CA LEU A 182 0.70 -3.40 -10.40
C LEU A 182 -0.35 -4.36 -10.97
N HIS A 183 -0.35 -5.63 -10.54
CA HIS A 183 -1.37 -6.60 -10.94
C HIS A 183 -2.78 -6.16 -10.48
N VAL A 184 -2.93 -5.70 -9.24
CA VAL A 184 -4.21 -5.18 -8.72
C VAL A 184 -4.68 -3.97 -9.53
N VAL A 185 -3.79 -3.00 -9.83
CA VAL A 185 -4.13 -1.83 -10.65
C VAL A 185 -4.64 -2.25 -12.02
N LYS A 186 -3.99 -3.20 -12.67
CA LYS A 186 -4.37 -3.73 -14.00
C LYS A 186 -5.60 -4.63 -13.99
N THR A 187 -6.14 -4.97 -12.81
CA THR A 187 -7.32 -5.81 -12.64
C THR A 187 -8.44 -5.04 -11.94
N PRO A 188 -9.15 -4.12 -12.63
CA PRO A 188 -10.13 -3.22 -12.00
C PRO A 188 -11.37 -3.94 -11.44
N THR A 189 -11.56 -5.20 -11.79
CA THR A 189 -12.64 -6.06 -11.25
C THR A 189 -12.39 -6.55 -9.83
N LEU A 190 -11.15 -6.44 -9.33
CA LEU A 190 -10.83 -6.78 -7.94
C LEU A 190 -11.38 -5.71 -7.01
N LYS A 191 -12.43 -6.06 -6.26
CA LYS A 191 -13.10 -5.19 -5.29
C LYS A 191 -13.51 -6.02 -4.08
N ASP A 192 -13.39 -5.43 -2.89
CA ASP A 192 -13.78 -6.01 -1.60
C ASP A 192 -13.11 -7.36 -1.34
N LYS A 193 -11.79 -7.37 -1.55
CA LYS A 193 -10.93 -8.54 -1.41
C LYS A 193 -9.73 -8.27 -0.51
N GLU A 194 -9.28 -9.33 0.15
CA GLU A 194 -8.06 -9.31 0.97
C GLU A 194 -7.16 -10.48 0.58
N PHE A 195 -5.86 -10.23 0.48
CA PHE A 195 -4.90 -11.23 0.06
C PHE A 195 -3.67 -11.22 0.96
N THR A 196 -3.32 -12.37 1.52
CA THR A 196 -2.00 -12.59 2.12
C THR A 196 -0.97 -12.70 1.00
N LEU A 197 0.17 -12.05 1.17
CA LEU A 197 1.27 -12.07 0.20
C LEU A 197 2.55 -12.56 0.88
N LEU A 198 3.02 -13.71 0.47
CA LEU A 198 4.28 -14.34 0.87
C LEU A 198 5.02 -14.81 -0.37
N ASN A 199 6.34 -15.02 -0.27
CA ASN A 199 7.09 -15.71 -1.32
C ASN A 199 6.62 -17.16 -1.44
N GLY A 200 6.51 -17.65 -2.67
CA GLY A 200 6.02 -19.00 -2.94
C GLY A 200 6.23 -19.40 -4.40
N LYS A 201 5.33 -20.22 -4.93
CA LYS A 201 5.47 -20.79 -6.28
C LYS A 201 4.32 -20.42 -7.22
N GLU A 202 3.27 -19.78 -6.71
CA GLU A 202 2.12 -19.38 -7.52
C GLU A 202 2.42 -18.09 -8.28
N ARG A 203 1.81 -17.91 -9.45
CA ARG A 203 1.82 -16.61 -10.12
C ARG A 203 0.85 -15.67 -9.41
N ILE A 204 1.14 -14.38 -9.44
CA ILE A 204 0.27 -13.38 -8.82
C ILE A 204 -1.16 -13.44 -9.36
N SER A 205 -1.35 -13.71 -10.66
CA SER A 205 -2.65 -13.85 -11.30
C SER A 205 -3.49 -15.04 -10.80
N ASP A 206 -2.83 -16.05 -10.24
CA ASP A 206 -3.50 -17.24 -9.72
C ASP A 206 -3.91 -17.03 -8.26
N LEU A 207 -3.13 -16.23 -7.53
CA LEU A 207 -3.37 -15.89 -6.13
C LEU A 207 -4.35 -14.73 -5.96
N VAL A 208 -4.17 -13.64 -6.72
CA VAL A 208 -4.93 -12.39 -6.62
C VAL A 208 -5.93 -12.32 -7.77
N ARG A 209 -7.16 -12.80 -7.50
CA ARG A 209 -8.25 -12.90 -8.48
C ARG A 209 -9.66 -12.73 -7.86
#